data_a94a3af068200557ef2bad04279979ee
#
_entry.id   a94a3af068200557ef2bad04279979ee
#
_cell.length_a   1.000
_cell.length_b   1.000
_cell.length_c   1.000
_cell.angle_alpha   90.00
_cell.angle_beta   90.00
_cell.angle_gamma   90.00
#
_symmetry.space_group_name_H-M   'P 1'
#
loop_
_entity.id
_entity.type
_entity.pdbx_description
1 polymer ?
#
loop_
_entity_poly.entity_id
_entity_poly.type
_entity_poly.pdbx_seq_one_letter_code
_entity_poly.pdbx_strand_id
1 'polypeptide(L)'
;MVGALVADNRAVAQASRPTTAERRSPDHLAELGRAAALDRMAYAVEGAESDHGADPHMWGPDPNGPQGPMQVSAAAAEDVGGGDRFDERENRALGRAYLAQLYRRYGSWPDAVAAYNWGPGNMDSWISGGRHFDKFPLAVETYRIRVLVGSSPAMGRLFVHRQPRSPAADPHDRRAAVARLYTEIMRSSELAAR
;
A
#
# COMPACT_ATOMS: atom_id res chain seq x y z
N MET A 1 53.27 32.41 13.58
CA MET A 1 52.22 32.81 12.63
C MET A 1 51.67 31.55 12.00
N VAL A 2 50.50 31.10 12.43
CA VAL A 2 49.83 29.94 11.88
C VAL A 2 48.50 30.46 11.34
N GLY A 3 48.41 30.57 10.00
CA GLY A 3 47.18 30.96 9.31
C GLY A 3 46.27 29.77 9.15
N ALA A 4 45.14 29.77 9.84
CA ALA A 4 44.10 28.79 9.66
C ALA A 4 43.33 29.09 8.36
N LEU A 5 43.37 28.15 7.40
CA LEU A 5 42.51 28.12 6.21
C LEU A 5 41.15 27.63 6.65
N VAL A 6 40.18 28.52 6.79
CA VAL A 6 38.76 28.16 6.93
C VAL A 6 38.26 27.87 5.54
N ALA A 7 38.10 26.59 5.20
CA ALA A 7 37.45 26.17 3.98
C ALA A 7 35.92 26.43 4.12
N ASP A 8 35.45 27.32 3.25
CA ASP A 8 34.02 27.69 3.13
C ASP A 8 33.23 26.52 2.52
N ASN A 9 32.57 25.74 3.39
CA ASN A 9 31.81 24.56 3.00
C ASN A 9 30.36 24.96 2.61
N ARG A 10 30.20 25.90 1.68
CA ARG A 10 28.93 26.38 1.13
C ARG A 10 28.60 25.79 -0.22
N ALA A 11 28.95 24.54 -0.47
CA ALA A 11 28.42 23.76 -1.58
C ALA A 11 27.32 22.80 -1.10
N VAL A 12 26.36 23.30 -0.34
CA VAL A 12 25.09 22.57 -0.16
C VAL A 12 24.31 22.68 -1.47
N ALA A 13 24.19 21.55 -2.15
CA ALA A 13 23.51 21.37 -3.42
C ALA A 13 22.21 22.18 -3.47
N GLN A 14 22.21 23.26 -4.25
CA GLN A 14 20.98 23.86 -4.75
C GLN A 14 20.38 22.84 -5.71
N ALA A 15 19.49 22.00 -5.20
CA ALA A 15 18.61 21.21 -6.06
C ALA A 15 17.85 22.20 -6.94
N SER A 16 18.27 22.33 -8.19
CA SER A 16 17.68 23.23 -9.18
C SER A 16 16.20 22.86 -9.30
N ARG A 17 15.31 23.83 -9.10
CA ARG A 17 13.88 23.60 -9.29
C ARG A 17 13.66 23.19 -10.75
N PRO A 18 12.94 22.11 -11.00
CA PRO A 18 12.73 21.63 -12.37
C PRO A 18 12.10 22.71 -13.25
N THR A 19 12.59 22.84 -14.47
CA THR A 19 12.07 23.79 -15.45
C THR A 19 10.62 23.44 -15.83
N THR A 20 9.92 24.37 -16.47
CA THR A 20 8.54 24.13 -16.93
C THR A 20 8.48 22.99 -17.98
N ALA A 21 9.50 22.81 -18.78
CA ALA A 21 9.62 21.72 -19.76
C ALA A 21 9.84 20.37 -19.05
N GLU A 22 10.73 20.30 -18.05
CA GLU A 22 10.95 19.09 -17.25
C GLU A 22 9.69 18.65 -16.50
N ARG A 23 8.91 19.61 -15.97
CA ARG A 23 7.62 19.33 -15.30
C ARG A 23 6.53 18.78 -16.24
N ARG A 24 6.68 18.95 -17.54
CA ARG A 24 5.73 18.46 -18.56
C ARG A 24 6.26 17.23 -19.32
N SER A 25 7.46 16.74 -18.99
CA SER A 25 7.95 15.54 -19.64
C SER A 25 7.06 14.33 -19.34
N PRO A 26 6.86 13.41 -20.29
CA PRO A 26 6.07 12.19 -20.09
C PRO A 26 6.56 11.37 -18.89
N ASP A 27 7.88 11.31 -18.67
CA ASP A 27 8.48 10.58 -17.56
C ASP A 27 8.15 11.22 -16.20
N HIS A 28 8.20 12.54 -16.10
CA HIS A 28 7.83 13.26 -14.89
C HIS A 28 6.34 13.10 -14.58
N LEU A 29 5.46 13.16 -15.58
CA LEU A 29 4.03 12.92 -15.41
C LEU A 29 3.74 11.48 -14.97
N ALA A 30 4.45 10.50 -15.53
CA ALA A 30 4.35 9.10 -15.11
C ALA A 30 4.83 8.89 -13.66
N GLU A 31 5.90 9.56 -13.26
CA GLU A 31 6.40 9.52 -11.87
C GLU A 31 5.40 10.12 -10.89
N LEU A 32 4.83 11.28 -11.19
CA LEU A 32 3.76 11.88 -10.38
C LEU A 32 2.53 10.97 -10.31
N GLY A 33 2.17 10.31 -11.41
CA GLY A 33 1.08 9.32 -11.44
C GLY A 33 1.35 8.13 -10.53
N ARG A 34 2.58 7.60 -10.54
CA ARG A 34 2.99 6.50 -9.64
C ARG A 34 3.00 6.93 -8.17
N ALA A 35 3.51 8.12 -7.86
CA ALA A 35 3.51 8.65 -6.51
C ALA A 35 2.07 8.84 -5.99
N ALA A 36 1.19 9.43 -6.79
CA ALA A 36 -0.21 9.60 -6.44
C ALA A 36 -0.97 8.27 -6.29
N ALA A 37 -0.63 7.24 -7.07
CA ALA A 37 -1.18 5.90 -6.91
C ALA A 37 -0.74 5.27 -5.58
N LEU A 38 0.55 5.39 -5.23
CA LEU A 38 1.08 4.92 -3.95
C LEU A 38 0.41 5.62 -2.76
N ASP A 39 0.21 6.94 -2.84
CA ASP A 39 -0.43 7.69 -1.76
C ASP A 39 -1.88 7.25 -1.54
N ARG A 40 -2.65 7.02 -2.61
CA ARG A 40 -4.01 6.48 -2.51
C ARG A 40 -4.04 5.07 -1.93
N MET A 41 -3.10 4.21 -2.34
CA MET A 41 -3.00 2.86 -1.80
C MET A 41 -2.63 2.87 -0.32
N ALA A 42 -1.64 3.68 0.08
CA ALA A 42 -1.22 3.79 1.48
C ALA A 42 -2.37 4.30 2.37
N TYR A 43 -3.11 5.30 1.91
CA TYR A 43 -4.29 5.79 2.61
C TYR A 43 -5.37 4.70 2.77
N ALA A 44 -5.63 3.92 1.72
CA ALA A 44 -6.60 2.83 1.79
C ALA A 44 -6.13 1.66 2.68
N VAL A 45 -4.82 1.38 2.72
CA VAL A 45 -4.21 0.43 3.67
C VAL A 45 -4.40 0.92 5.09
N GLU A 46 -4.07 2.17 5.40
CA GLU A 46 -4.25 2.76 6.73
C GLU A 46 -5.72 2.65 7.21
N GLY A 47 -6.68 2.93 6.31
CA GLY A 47 -8.11 2.74 6.61
C GLY A 47 -8.48 1.28 6.86
N ALA A 48 -7.83 0.33 6.20
CA ALA A 48 -8.07 -1.09 6.42
C ALA A 48 -7.42 -1.62 7.71
N GLU A 49 -6.29 -1.06 8.13
CA GLU A 49 -5.53 -1.49 9.29
C GLU A 49 -6.04 -0.89 10.61
N SER A 50 -6.43 0.39 10.61
CA SER A 50 -6.71 1.11 11.85
C SER A 50 -7.84 2.15 11.76
N ASP A 51 -8.66 2.11 10.72
CA ASP A 51 -9.65 3.17 10.46
C ASP A 51 -9.00 4.58 10.46
N HIS A 52 -7.89 4.70 9.73
CA HIS A 52 -7.06 5.92 9.65
C HIS A 52 -6.51 6.40 11.01
N GLY A 53 -6.12 5.46 11.87
CA GLY A 53 -5.61 5.74 13.21
C GLY A 53 -6.70 6.01 14.25
N ALA A 54 -7.97 5.81 13.92
CA ALA A 54 -9.08 5.96 14.87
C ALA A 54 -9.30 4.72 15.74
N ASP A 55 -8.77 3.55 15.38
CA ASP A 55 -8.87 2.34 16.19
C ASP A 55 -7.98 2.43 17.44
N PRO A 56 -8.54 2.47 18.65
CA PRO A 56 -7.75 2.52 19.89
C PRO A 56 -6.88 1.27 20.10
N HIS A 57 -7.15 0.17 19.42
CA HIS A 57 -6.39 -1.09 19.51
C HIS A 57 -5.24 -1.19 18.50
N MET A 58 -4.96 -0.13 17.73
CA MET A 58 -3.86 -0.12 16.76
C MET A 58 -2.47 -0.31 17.40
N TRP A 59 -2.35 -0.11 18.71
CA TRP A 59 -1.14 -0.37 19.51
C TRP A 59 -1.26 -1.72 20.19
N GLY A 60 -0.71 -2.77 19.57
CA GLY A 60 -0.77 -4.13 20.09
C GLY A 60 0.17 -4.37 21.26
N PRO A 61 -0.10 -5.40 22.10
CA PRO A 61 0.72 -5.74 23.26
C PRO A 61 2.08 -6.37 22.90
N ASP A 62 2.21 -6.96 21.71
CA ASP A 62 3.48 -7.52 21.22
C ASP A 62 4.31 -6.42 20.54
N PRO A 63 5.44 -6.02 21.12
CA PRO A 63 6.29 -4.96 20.55
C PRO A 63 6.92 -5.36 19.20
N ASN A 64 6.97 -6.66 18.83
CA ASN A 64 7.46 -7.12 17.56
C ASN A 64 6.34 -7.29 16.52
N GLY A 65 5.11 -7.36 16.98
CA GLY A 65 3.92 -7.46 16.14
C GLY A 65 3.59 -6.17 15.38
N PRO A 66 2.48 -6.17 14.65
CA PRO A 66 1.96 -4.99 13.98
C PRO A 66 1.64 -3.86 14.96
N GLN A 67 2.03 -2.62 14.62
CA GLN A 67 1.85 -1.44 15.45
C GLN A 67 1.38 -0.24 14.63
N GLY A 68 0.59 0.60 15.25
CA GLY A 68 0.23 1.94 14.79
C GLY A 68 -0.73 2.00 13.60
N PRO A 69 -0.89 3.20 13.01
CA PRO A 69 -1.90 3.45 11.99
C PRO A 69 -1.85 2.53 10.77
N MET A 70 -0.66 2.12 10.34
CA MET A 70 -0.47 1.20 9.22
C MET A 70 -0.11 -0.23 9.66
N GLN A 71 -0.23 -0.57 10.94
CA GLN A 71 0.05 -1.91 11.49
C GLN A 71 1.39 -2.49 10.99
N VAL A 72 2.47 -1.67 11.12
CA VAL A 72 3.80 -2.05 10.67
C VAL A 72 4.47 -2.99 11.66
N SER A 73 4.85 -4.20 11.22
CA SER A 73 5.64 -5.15 12.03
C SER A 73 7.12 -4.74 12.13
N ALA A 74 7.85 -5.31 13.09
CA ALA A 74 9.29 -5.07 13.23
C ALA A 74 10.04 -5.44 11.94
N ALA A 75 9.75 -6.61 11.37
CA ALA A 75 10.37 -7.06 10.12
C ALA A 75 10.07 -6.13 8.94
N ALA A 76 8.83 -5.65 8.81
CA ALA A 76 8.47 -4.71 7.74
C ALA A 76 9.21 -3.37 7.87
N ALA A 77 9.44 -2.89 9.10
CA ALA A 77 10.23 -1.68 9.34
C ALA A 77 11.71 -1.89 8.98
N GLU A 78 12.30 -3.03 9.39
CA GLU A 78 13.68 -3.38 9.06
C GLU A 78 13.89 -3.47 7.53
N ASP A 79 12.95 -4.07 6.81
CA ASP A 79 12.97 -4.21 5.34
C ASP A 79 13.08 -2.87 4.61
N VAL A 80 12.65 -1.78 5.23
CA VAL A 80 12.69 -0.43 4.63
C VAL A 80 13.70 0.52 5.27
N GLY A 81 14.60 0.00 6.10
CA GLY A 81 15.71 0.75 6.69
C GLY A 81 15.52 1.15 8.16
N GLY A 82 14.48 0.65 8.81
CA GLY A 82 14.18 0.92 10.21
C GLY A 82 13.48 2.26 10.46
N GLY A 83 13.13 2.51 11.72
CA GLY A 83 12.46 3.72 12.20
C GLY A 83 11.58 3.44 13.42
N ASP A 84 11.05 4.48 14.03
CA ASP A 84 10.16 4.35 15.19
C ASP A 84 8.72 4.02 14.75
N ARG A 85 8.35 2.75 14.91
CA ARG A 85 7.00 2.26 14.59
C ARG A 85 5.93 2.75 15.57
N PHE A 86 6.34 3.26 16.73
CA PHE A 86 5.45 3.75 17.76
C PHE A 86 5.16 5.26 17.64
N ASP A 87 5.92 5.98 16.81
CA ASP A 87 5.56 7.32 16.35
C ASP A 87 4.59 7.23 15.16
N GLU A 88 3.42 7.87 15.26
CA GLU A 88 2.39 7.78 14.22
C GLU A 88 2.85 8.25 12.86
N ARG A 89 3.64 9.32 12.80
CA ARG A 89 4.12 9.90 11.54
C ARG A 89 5.15 8.99 10.89
N GLU A 90 6.08 8.46 11.69
CA GLU A 90 7.09 7.50 11.20
C GLU A 90 6.43 6.19 10.81
N ASN A 91 5.44 5.70 11.56
CA ASN A 91 4.67 4.50 11.22
C ASN A 91 4.02 4.62 9.83
N ARG A 92 3.38 5.76 9.53
CA ARG A 92 2.81 6.03 8.20
C ARG A 92 3.89 6.06 7.11
N ALA A 93 5.04 6.64 7.39
CA ALA A 93 6.15 6.68 6.43
C ALA A 93 6.72 5.28 6.18
N LEU A 94 6.92 4.48 7.23
CA LEU A 94 7.39 3.09 7.15
C LEU A 94 6.41 2.21 6.39
N GLY A 95 5.12 2.25 6.72
CA GLY A 95 4.09 1.47 6.03
C GLY A 95 3.98 1.82 4.55
N ARG A 96 4.05 3.13 4.22
CA ARG A 96 4.09 3.60 2.83
C ARG A 96 5.34 3.11 2.09
N ALA A 97 6.50 3.17 2.72
CA ALA A 97 7.75 2.69 2.14
C ALA A 97 7.72 1.17 1.89
N TYR A 98 7.19 0.41 2.85
CA TYR A 98 7.03 -1.03 2.72
C TYR A 98 6.06 -1.41 1.60
N LEU A 99 4.93 -0.73 1.50
CA LEU A 99 3.98 -0.92 0.40
C LEU A 99 4.60 -0.62 -0.97
N ALA A 100 5.43 0.44 -1.07
CA ALA A 100 6.18 0.77 -2.28
C ALA A 100 7.21 -0.32 -2.63
N GLN A 101 7.88 -0.90 -1.64
CA GLN A 101 8.80 -2.02 -1.83
C GLN A 101 8.08 -3.25 -2.36
N LEU A 102 6.93 -3.60 -1.78
CA LEU A 102 6.10 -4.72 -2.26
C LEU A 102 5.61 -4.49 -3.69
N TYR A 103 5.20 -3.26 -4.02
CA TYR A 103 4.82 -2.94 -5.40
C TYR A 103 5.99 -3.11 -6.38
N ARG A 104 7.21 -2.69 -6.01
CA ARG A 104 8.40 -2.93 -6.85
C ARG A 104 8.69 -4.42 -7.03
N ARG A 105 8.45 -5.24 -5.99
CA ARG A 105 8.66 -6.70 -6.03
C ARG A 105 7.66 -7.42 -6.93
N TYR A 106 6.38 -7.07 -6.86
CA TYR A 106 5.31 -7.82 -7.52
C TYR A 106 4.79 -7.17 -8.81
N GLY A 107 5.08 -5.90 -9.05
CA GLY A 107 4.64 -5.14 -10.22
C GLY A 107 3.14 -4.90 -10.32
N SER A 108 2.37 -5.25 -9.30
CA SER A 108 0.90 -5.27 -9.28
C SER A 108 0.38 -4.82 -7.91
N TRP A 109 -0.52 -3.84 -7.89
CA TRP A 109 -1.16 -3.40 -6.64
C TRP A 109 -1.93 -4.51 -5.93
N PRO A 110 -2.74 -5.34 -6.61
CA PRO A 110 -3.40 -6.46 -5.96
C PRO A 110 -2.46 -7.41 -5.24
N ASP A 111 -1.31 -7.73 -5.85
CA ASP A 111 -0.32 -8.62 -5.25
C ASP A 111 0.46 -7.92 -4.12
N ALA A 112 0.80 -6.65 -4.28
CA ALA A 112 1.47 -5.87 -3.25
C ALA A 112 0.61 -5.71 -1.99
N VAL A 113 -0.67 -5.41 -2.15
CA VAL A 113 -1.65 -5.29 -1.06
C VAL A 113 -1.88 -6.65 -0.37
N ALA A 114 -1.96 -7.73 -1.15
CA ALA A 114 -2.06 -9.08 -0.58
C ALA A 114 -0.81 -9.44 0.23
N ALA A 115 0.38 -9.13 -0.30
CA ALA A 115 1.65 -9.37 0.39
C ALA A 115 1.82 -8.51 1.65
N TYR A 116 1.25 -7.30 1.67
CA TYR A 116 1.26 -6.43 2.85
C TYR A 116 0.55 -7.11 4.04
N ASN A 117 -0.61 -7.69 3.81
CA ASN A 117 -1.42 -8.35 4.83
C ASN A 117 -0.95 -9.79 5.14
N TRP A 118 -0.60 -10.56 4.11
CA TRP A 118 -0.29 -11.99 4.25
C TRP A 118 1.20 -12.28 4.48
N GLY A 119 2.03 -11.30 4.21
CA GLY A 119 3.49 -11.42 4.19
C GLY A 119 4.04 -11.88 2.84
N PRO A 120 5.22 -11.36 2.45
CA PRO A 120 5.83 -11.64 1.15
C PRO A 120 6.21 -13.11 0.97
N GLY A 121 6.61 -13.82 2.03
CA GLY A 121 6.94 -15.25 1.95
C GLY A 121 5.76 -16.13 1.55
N ASN A 122 4.58 -15.87 2.11
CA ASN A 122 3.36 -16.57 1.72
C ASN A 122 2.94 -16.24 0.29
N MET A 123 3.06 -14.95 -0.09
CA MET A 123 2.74 -14.50 -1.43
C MET A 123 3.65 -15.14 -2.48
N ASP A 124 4.96 -15.21 -2.23
CA ASP A 124 5.92 -15.88 -3.12
C ASP A 124 5.62 -17.37 -3.27
N SER A 125 5.30 -18.04 -2.16
CA SER A 125 4.94 -19.45 -2.17
C SER A 125 3.68 -19.72 -2.99
N TRP A 126 2.69 -18.83 -2.90
CA TRP A 126 1.46 -18.93 -3.69
C TRP A 126 1.72 -18.66 -5.17
N ILE A 127 2.54 -17.66 -5.50
CA ILE A 127 2.91 -17.34 -6.89
C ILE A 127 3.69 -18.51 -7.52
N SER A 128 4.72 -19.01 -6.85
CA SER A 128 5.53 -20.12 -7.34
C SER A 128 4.75 -21.43 -7.44
N GLY A 129 3.74 -21.60 -6.58
CA GLY A 129 2.81 -22.73 -6.62
C GLY A 129 1.75 -22.65 -7.73
N GLY A 130 1.81 -21.65 -8.64
CA GLY A 130 0.88 -21.53 -9.78
C GLY A 130 -0.37 -20.69 -9.52
N ARG A 131 -0.40 -19.88 -8.47
CA ARG A 131 -1.50 -18.94 -8.14
C ARG A 131 -2.87 -19.63 -8.01
N HIS A 132 -2.91 -20.82 -7.44
CA HIS A 132 -4.15 -21.57 -7.24
C HIS A 132 -5.10 -20.82 -6.30
N PHE A 133 -6.25 -20.41 -6.80
CA PHE A 133 -7.21 -19.58 -6.08
C PHE A 133 -7.81 -20.28 -4.83
N ASP A 134 -7.98 -21.59 -4.88
CA ASP A 134 -8.44 -22.41 -3.75
C ASP A 134 -7.45 -22.40 -2.55
N LYS A 135 -6.17 -22.10 -2.81
CA LYS A 135 -5.12 -21.97 -1.80
C LYS A 135 -4.92 -20.53 -1.31
N PHE A 136 -5.63 -19.55 -1.89
CA PHE A 136 -5.52 -18.16 -1.47
C PHE A 136 -6.50 -17.90 -0.31
N PRO A 137 -6.05 -17.40 0.87
CA PRO A 137 -6.92 -17.22 2.02
C PRO A 137 -8.03 -16.20 1.77
N LEU A 138 -9.26 -16.55 2.10
CA LEU A 138 -10.41 -15.64 1.94
C LEU A 138 -10.25 -14.33 2.72
N ALA A 139 -9.59 -14.37 3.87
CA ALA A 139 -9.32 -13.16 4.67
C ALA A 139 -8.40 -12.18 3.92
N VAL A 140 -7.33 -12.70 3.30
CA VAL A 140 -6.41 -11.91 2.47
C VAL A 140 -7.10 -11.34 1.26
N GLU A 141 -7.97 -12.12 0.60
CA GLU A 141 -8.77 -11.67 -0.53
C GLU A 141 -9.72 -10.54 -0.14
N THR A 142 -10.42 -10.69 0.99
CA THR A 142 -11.33 -9.67 1.52
C THR A 142 -10.59 -8.38 1.85
N TYR A 143 -9.42 -8.49 2.48
CA TYR A 143 -8.54 -7.34 2.76
C TYR A 143 -8.13 -6.64 1.47
N ARG A 144 -7.59 -7.41 0.52
CA ARG A 144 -7.14 -6.92 -0.79
C ARG A 144 -8.24 -6.12 -1.50
N ILE A 145 -9.45 -6.67 -1.57
CA ILE A 145 -10.59 -5.99 -2.19
C ILE A 145 -10.95 -4.70 -1.45
N ARG A 146 -10.99 -4.72 -0.12
CA ARG A 146 -11.30 -3.53 0.69
C ARG A 146 -10.33 -2.39 0.38
N VAL A 147 -9.03 -2.67 0.33
CA VAL A 147 -8.00 -1.68 0.03
C VAL A 147 -8.12 -1.18 -1.42
N LEU A 148 -8.26 -2.07 -2.41
CA LEU A 148 -8.36 -1.68 -3.82
C LEU A 148 -9.59 -0.81 -4.09
N VAL A 149 -10.72 -1.13 -3.47
CA VAL A 149 -11.95 -0.32 -3.55
C VAL A 149 -11.74 1.04 -2.87
N GLY A 150 -11.16 1.06 -1.66
CA GLY A 150 -10.89 2.28 -0.91
C GLY A 150 -9.91 3.22 -1.62
N SER A 151 -8.97 2.69 -2.41
CA SER A 151 -8.01 3.47 -3.18
C SER A 151 -8.59 4.10 -4.46
N SER A 152 -9.77 3.67 -4.91
CA SER A 152 -10.40 4.13 -6.15
C SER A 152 -11.55 5.10 -5.87
N PRO A 153 -11.43 6.40 -6.25
CA PRO A 153 -12.51 7.38 -6.06
C PRO A 153 -13.81 7.03 -6.80
N ALA A 154 -13.71 6.31 -7.91
CA ALA A 154 -14.87 5.86 -8.68
C ALA A 154 -15.59 4.68 -8.01
N MET A 155 -14.83 3.74 -7.43
CA MET A 155 -15.37 2.54 -6.78
C MET A 155 -15.94 2.84 -5.40
N GLY A 156 -15.33 3.76 -4.63
CA GLY A 156 -15.86 4.18 -3.33
C GLY A 156 -17.29 4.71 -3.43
N ARG A 157 -17.62 5.46 -4.49
CA ARG A 157 -18.99 5.95 -4.73
C ARG A 157 -20.00 4.85 -5.08
N LEU A 158 -19.58 3.78 -5.75
CA LEU A 158 -20.44 2.65 -6.10
C LEU A 158 -20.74 1.76 -4.87
N PHE A 159 -19.82 1.66 -3.93
CA PHE A 159 -19.97 0.81 -2.74
C PHE A 159 -20.77 1.47 -1.61
N VAL A 160 -20.68 2.79 -1.44
CA VAL A 160 -21.50 3.52 -0.45
C VAL A 160 -23.01 3.38 -0.76
N HIS A 161 -23.39 3.19 -2.04
CA HIS A 161 -24.79 3.02 -2.45
C HIS A 161 -25.25 1.55 -2.49
N ARG A 162 -24.37 0.57 -2.26
CA ARG A 162 -24.67 -0.85 -2.40
C ARG A 162 -24.26 -1.67 -1.18
N GLN A 163 -24.60 -1.22 0.02
CA GLN A 163 -24.59 -2.11 1.18
C GLN A 163 -25.81 -3.04 1.07
N PRO A 164 -25.67 -4.31 0.71
CA PRO A 164 -26.77 -5.24 0.84
C PRO A 164 -27.02 -5.49 2.32
N ARG A 165 -28.18 -5.17 2.80
CA ARG A 165 -28.73 -5.81 4.00
C ARG A 165 -28.87 -7.30 3.68
N SER A 166 -27.86 -8.11 4.03
CA SER A 166 -27.87 -9.52 3.72
C SER A 166 -28.21 -10.38 4.92
N PRO A 167 -29.14 -11.34 4.76
CA PRO A 167 -29.14 -12.55 5.57
C PRO A 167 -27.92 -13.40 5.24
N ALA A 168 -27.52 -14.27 6.17
CA ALA A 168 -26.35 -15.11 6.11
C ALA A 168 -26.24 -15.87 4.76
N ALA A 169 -25.32 -15.42 3.90
CA ALA A 169 -25.04 -16.11 2.64
C ALA A 169 -24.02 -17.23 2.87
N ASP A 170 -24.25 -18.35 2.17
CA ASP A 170 -23.36 -19.51 2.15
C ASP A 170 -21.89 -19.08 1.84
N PRO A 171 -20.88 -19.66 2.51
CA PRO A 171 -19.47 -19.38 2.24
C PRO A 171 -19.07 -19.57 0.77
N HIS A 172 -19.71 -20.49 0.03
CA HIS A 172 -19.49 -20.69 -1.39
C HIS A 172 -20.02 -19.53 -2.24
N ASP A 173 -21.18 -18.97 -1.90
CA ASP A 173 -21.74 -17.79 -2.59
C ASP A 173 -20.91 -16.54 -2.36
N ARG A 174 -20.31 -16.39 -1.16
CA ARG A 174 -19.39 -15.28 -0.87
C ARG A 174 -18.14 -15.35 -1.71
N ARG A 175 -17.51 -16.53 -1.87
CA ARG A 175 -16.32 -16.71 -2.72
C ARG A 175 -16.62 -16.39 -4.19
N ALA A 176 -17.75 -16.83 -4.71
CA ALA A 176 -18.14 -16.55 -6.08
C ALA A 176 -18.47 -15.06 -6.32
N ALA A 177 -19.05 -14.37 -5.33
CA ALA A 177 -19.29 -12.93 -5.39
C ALA A 177 -18.00 -12.13 -5.35
N VAL A 178 -17.05 -12.51 -4.49
CA VAL A 178 -15.72 -11.91 -4.37
C VAL A 178 -14.91 -12.10 -5.65
N ALA A 179 -14.93 -13.29 -6.25
CA ALA A 179 -14.24 -13.58 -7.50
C ALA A 179 -14.79 -12.75 -8.69
N ARG A 180 -16.11 -12.59 -8.78
CA ARG A 180 -16.75 -11.72 -9.79
C ARG A 180 -16.35 -10.27 -9.64
N LEU A 181 -16.36 -9.75 -8.42
CA LEU A 181 -15.96 -8.38 -8.12
C LEU A 181 -14.49 -8.12 -8.47
N TYR A 182 -13.62 -9.08 -8.15
CA TYR A 182 -12.21 -9.01 -8.50
C TYR A 182 -11.99 -8.94 -10.02
N THR A 183 -12.69 -9.78 -10.79
CA THR A 183 -12.59 -9.78 -12.26
C THR A 183 -13.02 -8.42 -12.84
N GLU A 184 -14.02 -7.78 -12.24
CA GLU A 184 -14.52 -6.48 -12.69
C GLU A 184 -13.55 -5.34 -12.35
N ILE A 185 -12.93 -5.39 -11.16
CA ILE A 185 -11.89 -4.45 -10.74
C ILE A 185 -10.65 -4.54 -11.64
N MET A 186 -10.19 -5.76 -11.94
CA MET A 186 -9.02 -5.99 -12.80
C MET A 186 -9.28 -5.50 -14.22
N ARG A 187 -10.46 -5.77 -14.78
CA ARG A 187 -10.85 -5.29 -16.11
C ARG A 187 -10.91 -3.75 -16.17
N SER A 188 -11.41 -3.11 -15.11
CA SER A 188 -11.50 -1.65 -15.05
C SER A 188 -10.14 -0.99 -14.89
N SER A 189 -9.19 -1.62 -14.18
CA SER A 189 -7.84 -1.10 -14.00
C SER A 189 -6.98 -1.24 -15.27
N GLU A 190 -7.19 -2.29 -16.07
CA GLU A 190 -6.53 -2.46 -17.39
C GLU A 190 -7.03 -1.44 -18.41
N LEU A 191 -8.32 -1.07 -18.37
CA LEU A 191 -8.89 -0.03 -19.23
C LEU A 191 -8.42 1.38 -18.87
N ALA A 192 -8.08 1.63 -17.60
CA ALA A 192 -7.56 2.92 -17.13
C ALA A 192 -6.04 3.09 -17.35
N ALA A 193 -5.32 2.02 -17.72
CA ALA A 193 -3.88 2.01 -17.99
C ALA A 193 -3.54 2.13 -19.50
N ARG A 194 -4.55 2.21 -20.38
CA ARG A 194 -4.43 2.47 -21.81
C ARG A 194 -4.75 3.91 -22.14
#